data_da5fef8728e73cf310106baf61365a0a
#
_entry.id   da5fef8728e73cf310106baf61365a0a
#
_cell.length_a   1.000
_cell.length_b   1.000
_cell.length_c   1.000
_cell.angle_alpha   90.00
_cell.angle_beta   90.00
_cell.angle_gamma   90.00
#
_symmetry.space_group_name_H-M   'P 1'
#
loop_
_entity.id
_entity.type
_entity.pdbx_description
1 polymer ?
#
loop_
_entity_poly.entity_id
_entity_poly.type
_entity_poly.pdbx_seq_one_letter_code
_entity_poly.pdbx_strand_id
1 'polypeptide(L)'
;MAPWTHTYLSPQTERRMCCASREPAQNFQQYIDTSAGSGRYIPITLDEHWNGDHMRSVRKRMMSGETLPECEVCNDKLLNTSVYRSYFNQLFGDKYTEAMASTDDTGFTTMKPVSWDYRFSNLCNFKCRMCGDMLSSAWETEQRTHNMIDYTNPKNNWMRPEVKKQIEQFQDHQVEQEFADAVEQHRVEEVYWVGGEPLMYEQHWHYMKRIVELGDGKNVYARYNTNLSRITYRGIHLYKDLLSNLRDWQICASLDGTEAIGEYIRTGLRYSEWLENFREGVAYRTNDRQMRIDFTLTLPGMFEVGNIQRLGKEFGVDVLAKVVFSFSPDIVMSPLALPRELLDPWIDEQISAGTTGALADILVQLKTRPTFAEQWPDTYQSGLIKGKQRILTLEKIRKDVYTMRDILSTRPAVLKWWDSIETS
;
A
#
# COMPACT_ATOMS: atom_id res chain seq x y z
N MET A 1 -9.81 -2.17 18.60
CA MET A 1 -8.69 -2.87 19.30
C MET A 1 -7.29 -2.37 18.89
N ALA A 2 -7.10 -1.72 17.72
CA ALA A 2 -5.78 -1.28 17.26
C ALA A 2 -4.91 -0.59 18.33
N PRO A 3 -5.37 0.39 19.14
CA PRO A 3 -4.52 1.09 20.12
C PRO A 3 -3.91 0.21 21.20
N TRP A 4 -4.39 -1.03 21.37
CA TRP A 4 -3.93 -1.98 22.39
C TRP A 4 -3.22 -3.20 21.82
N THR A 5 -3.33 -3.45 20.50
CA THR A 5 -2.87 -4.69 19.90
C THR A 5 -1.99 -4.50 18.69
N HIS A 6 -2.03 -3.33 18.04
CA HIS A 6 -1.42 -3.11 16.73
C HIS A 6 -0.38 -1.99 16.74
N THR A 7 0.69 -2.19 15.99
CA THR A 7 1.71 -1.17 15.73
C THR A 7 1.98 -1.04 14.22
N TYR A 8 2.10 0.21 13.77
CA TYR A 8 2.43 0.57 12.40
C TYR A 8 3.73 1.36 12.32
N LEU A 9 4.55 1.04 11.33
CA LEU A 9 5.76 1.78 10.98
C LEU A 9 5.88 1.94 9.47
N SER A 10 6.02 3.20 8.99
CA SER A 10 6.27 3.46 7.56
C SER A 10 7.72 3.15 7.16
N PRO A 11 8.03 3.05 5.84
CA PRO A 11 9.41 2.90 5.38
C PRO A 11 10.34 4.06 5.76
N GLN A 12 9.79 5.22 6.11
CA GLN A 12 10.52 6.37 6.60
C GLN A 12 10.48 6.48 8.13
N THR A 13 10.08 5.38 8.80
CA THR A 13 10.02 5.23 10.26
C THR A 13 8.96 6.07 10.97
N GLU A 14 7.94 6.54 10.24
CA GLU A 14 6.78 7.19 10.84
C GLU A 14 5.94 6.17 11.59
N ARG A 15 5.64 6.44 12.86
CA ARG A 15 4.80 5.58 13.71
C ARG A 15 3.39 6.13 13.78
N ARG A 16 2.42 5.23 13.71
CA ARG A 16 0.98 5.54 13.83
C ARG A 16 0.25 4.44 14.58
N MET A 17 -0.94 4.76 15.03
CA MET A 17 -1.87 3.77 15.60
C MET A 17 -2.24 2.66 14.59
N CYS A 18 -2.45 3.01 13.34
CA CYS A 18 -2.64 2.10 12.20
C CYS A 18 -2.36 2.82 10.88
N CYS A 19 -2.22 2.09 9.78
CA CYS A 19 -1.88 2.65 8.46
C CYS A 19 -2.92 3.66 7.92
N ALA A 20 -4.18 3.62 8.39
CA ALA A 20 -5.25 4.52 7.98
C ALA A 20 -5.50 5.66 8.96
N SER A 21 -4.79 5.70 10.09
CA SER A 21 -4.99 6.73 11.11
C SER A 21 -4.49 8.09 10.61
N ARG A 22 -5.25 9.14 10.94
CA ARG A 22 -4.85 10.54 10.72
C ARG A 22 -4.18 11.08 11.97
N GLU A 23 -2.88 10.88 12.05
CA GLU A 23 -2.08 11.43 13.14
C GLU A 23 -1.83 12.93 12.96
N PRO A 24 -1.60 13.70 14.03
CA PRO A 24 -1.34 15.14 13.94
C PRO A 24 -0.15 15.50 13.06
N ALA A 25 0.87 14.66 13.02
CA ALA A 25 2.06 14.80 12.18
C ALA A 25 2.01 13.82 11.00
N GLN A 26 1.11 14.05 10.07
CA GLN A 26 0.88 13.17 8.92
C GLN A 26 1.85 13.39 7.77
N ASN A 27 3.11 13.57 8.03
CA ASN A 27 4.10 13.61 6.98
C ASN A 27 5.29 12.74 7.38
N PHE A 28 5.95 12.21 6.37
CA PHE A 28 7.13 11.36 6.54
C PHE A 28 8.33 12.08 7.15
N GLN A 29 8.14 13.31 7.60
CA GLN A 29 9.18 14.21 8.07
C GLN A 29 8.96 14.61 9.53
N GLN A 30 7.97 13.99 10.21
CA GLN A 30 7.68 14.34 11.60
C GLN A 30 8.90 14.19 12.53
N TYR A 31 9.89 13.38 12.14
CA TYR A 31 11.13 13.17 12.88
C TYR A 31 12.33 13.89 12.27
N ILE A 32 12.13 14.78 11.30
CA ILE A 32 13.21 15.56 10.70
C ILE A 32 13.14 16.97 11.24
N ASP A 33 14.04 17.30 12.15
CA ASP A 33 14.21 18.66 12.63
C ASP A 33 14.91 19.51 11.56
N THR A 34 14.17 20.46 11.00
CA THR A 34 14.68 21.40 9.98
C THR A 34 15.15 22.71 10.57
N SER A 35 15.05 22.93 11.87
CA SER A 35 15.38 24.20 12.54
C SER A 35 16.83 24.62 12.38
N ALA A 36 17.74 23.66 12.19
CA ALA A 36 19.18 23.90 11.97
C ALA A 36 19.59 23.99 10.49
N GLY A 37 18.64 23.97 9.55
CA GLY A 37 18.92 24.07 8.10
C GLY A 37 19.44 22.81 7.43
N SER A 38 19.94 21.82 8.18
CA SER A 38 20.53 20.56 7.66
C SER A 38 19.61 19.34 7.78
N GLY A 39 18.46 19.47 8.46
CA GLY A 39 17.55 18.38 8.74
C GLY A 39 18.18 17.30 9.64
N ARG A 40 17.95 17.39 10.95
CA ARG A 40 18.34 16.32 11.88
C ARG A 40 17.21 15.29 11.97
N TYR A 41 17.52 14.02 11.76
CA TYR A 41 16.57 12.94 11.94
C TYR A 41 16.51 12.51 13.42
N ILE A 42 15.31 12.58 14.02
CA ILE A 42 15.07 12.27 15.43
C ILE A 42 13.90 11.26 15.50
N PRO A 43 14.14 9.98 15.23
CA PRO A 43 13.10 8.96 15.32
C PRO A 43 12.78 8.64 16.78
N ILE A 44 11.58 8.05 17.00
CA ILE A 44 11.17 7.50 18.29
C ILE A 44 11.08 5.97 18.22
N THR A 45 11.41 5.33 19.35
CA THR A 45 11.29 3.88 19.51
C THR A 45 9.84 3.44 19.65
N LEU A 46 9.59 2.13 19.55
CA LEU A 46 8.26 1.59 19.82
C LEU A 46 7.78 1.88 21.24
N ASP A 47 8.64 1.74 22.24
CA ASP A 47 8.27 1.97 23.65
C ASP A 47 7.90 3.44 23.90
N GLU A 48 8.66 4.39 23.33
CA GLU A 48 8.35 5.81 23.39
C GLU A 48 7.00 6.13 22.70
N HIS A 49 6.72 5.52 21.56
CA HIS A 49 5.44 5.70 20.87
C HIS A 49 4.29 5.04 21.60
N TRP A 50 4.46 3.77 22.03
CA TRP A 50 3.39 2.91 22.54
C TRP A 50 2.70 3.48 23.78
N ASN A 51 3.46 4.04 24.70
CA ASN A 51 2.97 4.70 25.89
C ASN A 51 3.32 6.21 25.95
N GLY A 52 3.65 6.81 24.81
CA GLY A 52 3.81 8.26 24.69
C GLY A 52 2.47 9.00 24.81
N ASP A 53 2.55 10.30 25.02
CA ASP A 53 1.40 11.16 25.33
C ASP A 53 0.27 11.04 24.32
N HIS A 54 0.60 10.95 23.04
CA HIS A 54 -0.38 10.80 21.97
C HIS A 54 -1.19 9.50 22.12
N MET A 55 -0.52 8.34 22.20
CA MET A 55 -1.19 7.04 22.30
C MET A 55 -1.95 6.87 23.62
N ARG A 56 -1.45 7.44 24.71
CA ARG A 56 -2.18 7.51 25.98
C ARG A 56 -3.46 8.34 25.85
N SER A 57 -3.36 9.51 25.22
CA SER A 57 -4.53 10.36 24.94
C SER A 57 -5.57 9.63 24.07
N VAL A 58 -5.13 8.94 23.00
CA VAL A 58 -6.00 8.13 22.13
C VAL A 58 -6.75 7.07 22.93
N ARG A 59 -6.06 6.28 23.76
CA ARG A 59 -6.71 5.24 24.58
C ARG A 59 -7.70 5.83 25.58
N LYS A 60 -7.28 6.85 26.33
CA LYS A 60 -8.15 7.54 27.30
C LYS A 60 -9.45 8.05 26.67
N ARG A 61 -9.34 8.74 25.54
CA ARG A 61 -10.49 9.28 24.80
C ARG A 61 -11.39 8.18 24.23
N MET A 62 -10.79 7.07 23.74
CA MET A 62 -11.56 5.91 23.29
C MET A 62 -12.31 5.22 24.45
N MET A 63 -11.70 5.10 25.63
CA MET A 63 -12.34 4.52 26.82
C MET A 63 -13.51 5.39 27.31
N SER A 64 -13.45 6.70 27.13
CA SER A 64 -14.56 7.62 27.42
C SER A 64 -15.64 7.66 26.34
N GLY A 65 -15.50 6.89 25.25
CA GLY A 65 -16.47 6.85 24.14
C GLY A 65 -16.38 8.01 23.15
N GLU A 66 -15.31 8.78 23.18
CA GLU A 66 -15.09 9.91 22.26
C GLU A 66 -14.85 9.45 20.83
N THR A 67 -15.41 10.17 19.86
CA THR A 67 -15.12 9.98 18.44
C THR A 67 -13.82 10.71 18.08
N LEU A 68 -12.81 9.95 17.69
CA LEU A 68 -11.47 10.49 17.44
C LEU A 68 -11.29 10.98 16.01
N PRO A 69 -10.69 12.17 15.79
CA PRO A 69 -10.27 12.63 14.46
C PRO A 69 -9.28 11.67 13.79
N GLU A 70 -8.41 11.04 14.55
CA GLU A 70 -7.46 10.04 14.08
C GLU A 70 -8.15 8.84 13.39
N CYS A 71 -9.41 8.57 13.77
CA CYS A 71 -10.24 7.50 13.23
C CYS A 71 -11.23 7.96 12.14
N GLU A 72 -11.09 9.18 11.61
CA GLU A 72 -12.03 9.75 10.62
C GLU A 72 -12.26 8.82 9.42
N VAL A 73 -11.22 8.23 8.86
CA VAL A 73 -11.34 7.28 7.74
C VAL A 73 -12.25 6.09 8.09
N CYS A 74 -12.22 5.62 9.34
CA CYS A 74 -13.10 4.55 9.79
C CYS A 74 -14.50 5.06 10.14
N ASN A 75 -14.61 6.27 10.68
CA ASN A 75 -15.90 6.86 11.01
C ASN A 75 -16.75 7.10 9.76
N ASP A 76 -16.14 7.61 8.68
CA ASP A 76 -16.83 7.93 7.44
C ASP A 76 -17.25 6.68 6.64
N LYS A 77 -16.61 5.54 6.89
CA LYS A 77 -16.79 4.30 6.13
C LYS A 77 -17.55 3.21 6.88
N LEU A 78 -17.97 3.44 8.11
CA LEU A 78 -18.59 2.43 8.98
C LEU A 78 -19.83 1.75 8.40
N LEU A 79 -20.52 2.39 7.47
CA LEU A 79 -21.81 1.88 6.97
C LEU A 79 -21.66 1.00 5.71
N ASN A 80 -20.58 1.08 4.95
CA ASN A 80 -20.54 0.51 3.58
C ASN A 80 -19.32 -0.31 3.22
N THR A 81 -18.25 -0.38 4.03
CA THR A 81 -17.02 -1.12 3.66
C THR A 81 -16.33 -1.76 4.86
N SER A 82 -15.56 -2.82 4.61
CA SER A 82 -14.59 -3.35 5.56
C SER A 82 -13.60 -2.27 5.95
N VAL A 83 -13.61 -1.85 7.21
CA VAL A 83 -12.74 -0.81 7.75
C VAL A 83 -11.76 -1.42 8.75
N TYR A 84 -10.62 -0.78 8.96
CA TYR A 84 -9.59 -1.25 9.89
C TYR A 84 -10.10 -1.45 11.31
N ARG A 85 -11.05 -0.59 11.78
CA ARG A 85 -11.69 -0.78 13.09
C ARG A 85 -12.38 -2.14 13.20
N SER A 86 -13.23 -2.48 12.22
CA SER A 86 -13.92 -3.77 12.19
C SER A 86 -12.92 -4.92 12.10
N TYR A 87 -11.90 -4.77 11.27
CA TYR A 87 -10.83 -5.75 11.12
C TYR A 87 -10.13 -6.07 12.45
N PHE A 88 -9.61 -5.05 13.15
CA PHE A 88 -8.94 -5.26 14.45
C PHE A 88 -9.88 -5.74 15.55
N ASN A 89 -11.15 -5.36 15.51
CA ASN A 89 -12.13 -5.85 16.47
C ASN A 89 -12.50 -7.33 16.21
N GLN A 90 -12.52 -7.77 14.96
CA GLN A 90 -12.72 -9.17 14.63
C GLN A 90 -11.51 -10.05 15.03
N LEU A 91 -10.31 -9.55 14.83
CA LEU A 91 -9.10 -10.30 15.16
C LEU A 91 -8.80 -10.37 16.66
N PHE A 92 -9.06 -9.30 17.39
CA PHE A 92 -8.60 -9.10 18.76
C PHE A 92 -9.71 -8.66 19.73
N GLY A 93 -10.97 -8.89 19.39
CA GLY A 93 -12.09 -8.53 20.26
C GLY A 93 -12.13 -9.31 21.55
N ASP A 94 -11.60 -10.52 21.56
CA ASP A 94 -11.40 -11.36 22.75
C ASP A 94 -10.48 -10.73 23.79
N LYS A 95 -9.55 -9.88 23.38
CA LYS A 95 -8.61 -9.13 24.24
C LYS A 95 -9.23 -7.86 24.86
N TYR A 96 -10.51 -7.56 24.60
CA TYR A 96 -11.13 -6.32 25.07
C TYR A 96 -11.11 -6.16 26.59
N THR A 97 -11.45 -7.21 27.32
CA THR A 97 -11.47 -7.19 28.79
C THR A 97 -10.06 -6.96 29.37
N GLU A 98 -9.06 -7.61 28.81
CA GLU A 98 -7.66 -7.41 29.18
C GLU A 98 -7.21 -5.97 28.86
N ALA A 99 -7.56 -5.46 27.67
CA ALA A 99 -7.22 -4.10 27.28
C ALA A 99 -7.76 -3.05 28.25
N MET A 100 -9.01 -3.21 28.69
CA MET A 100 -9.62 -2.30 29.67
C MET A 100 -8.99 -2.46 31.07
N ALA A 101 -8.74 -3.68 31.51
CA ALA A 101 -8.16 -3.94 32.84
C ALA A 101 -6.68 -3.51 32.94
N SER A 102 -5.94 -3.54 31.85
CA SER A 102 -4.50 -3.21 31.79
C SER A 102 -4.22 -1.72 31.53
N THR A 103 -5.26 -0.90 31.30
CA THR A 103 -5.11 0.52 30.95
C THR A 103 -5.58 1.40 32.13
N ASP A 104 -4.70 2.26 32.61
CA ASP A 104 -5.01 3.18 33.71
C ASP A 104 -5.73 4.47 33.25
N ASP A 105 -6.13 5.32 34.21
CA ASP A 105 -6.83 6.59 33.97
C ASP A 105 -6.01 7.59 33.13
N THR A 106 -4.72 7.38 32.97
CA THR A 106 -3.85 8.20 32.12
C THR A 106 -3.79 7.70 30.70
N GLY A 107 -4.34 6.51 30.42
CA GLY A 107 -4.25 5.82 29.13
C GLY A 107 -2.96 5.01 28.94
N PHE A 108 -2.13 4.90 30.00
CA PHE A 108 -0.99 3.98 30.00
C PHE A 108 -1.51 2.54 30.03
N THR A 109 -0.89 1.65 29.23
CA THR A 109 -1.25 0.23 29.22
C THR A 109 -0.03 -0.66 29.40
N THR A 110 -0.22 -1.77 30.09
CA THR A 110 0.81 -2.83 30.21
C THR A 110 0.75 -3.82 29.07
N MET A 111 -0.29 -3.79 28.23
CA MET A 111 -0.34 -4.61 27.01
C MET A 111 0.80 -4.25 26.06
N LYS A 112 1.27 -5.26 25.34
CA LYS A 112 2.26 -5.11 24.27
C LYS A 112 1.60 -5.38 22.91
N PRO A 113 2.09 -4.80 21.80
CA PRO A 113 1.56 -5.08 20.49
C PRO A 113 1.78 -6.56 20.12
N VAL A 114 0.74 -7.13 19.50
CA VAL A 114 0.73 -8.52 18.98
C VAL A 114 0.47 -8.57 17.47
N SER A 115 0.14 -7.42 16.87
CA SER A 115 -0.12 -7.21 15.44
C SER A 115 0.86 -6.17 14.88
N TRP A 116 1.53 -6.51 13.79
CA TRP A 116 2.70 -5.79 13.28
C TRP A 116 2.55 -5.42 11.82
N ASP A 117 2.50 -4.13 11.50
CA ASP A 117 2.63 -3.55 10.15
C ASP A 117 3.96 -2.78 10.08
N TYR A 118 5.06 -3.52 10.04
CA TYR A 118 6.41 -2.95 9.95
C TYR A 118 6.91 -2.97 8.51
N ARG A 119 7.03 -1.79 7.93
CA ARG A 119 7.55 -1.59 6.58
C ARG A 119 9.02 -1.26 6.68
N PHE A 120 9.85 -2.29 6.78
CA PHE A 120 11.29 -2.23 7.11
C PHE A 120 12.08 -1.28 6.20
N SER A 121 11.67 -1.10 4.94
CA SER A 121 12.28 -0.15 4.03
C SER A 121 11.37 0.13 2.83
N ASN A 122 11.82 1.01 1.91
CA ASN A 122 11.19 1.18 0.62
C ASN A 122 11.71 0.21 -0.46
N LEU A 123 12.44 -0.85 -0.07
CA LEU A 123 13.02 -1.81 -1.01
C LEU A 123 11.93 -2.43 -1.90
N CYS A 124 12.02 -2.20 -3.20
CA CYS A 124 11.11 -2.73 -4.21
C CYS A 124 11.84 -2.85 -5.55
N ASN A 125 11.60 -3.93 -6.26
CA ASN A 125 12.17 -4.18 -7.58
C ASN A 125 11.32 -3.61 -8.73
N PHE A 126 10.13 -3.07 -8.45
CA PHE A 126 9.27 -2.45 -9.45
C PHE A 126 9.28 -0.92 -9.37
N LYS A 127 8.99 -0.29 -10.53
CA LYS A 127 8.80 1.15 -10.70
C LYS A 127 7.39 1.44 -11.25
N CYS A 128 6.37 0.97 -10.54
CA CYS A 128 4.98 1.13 -10.97
C CYS A 128 4.66 2.61 -11.21
N ARG A 129 3.97 2.95 -12.32
CA ARG A 129 3.71 4.35 -12.72
C ARG A 129 2.82 5.13 -11.76
N MET A 130 2.01 4.44 -10.97
CA MET A 130 1.16 5.03 -9.92
C MET A 130 1.82 5.04 -8.53
N CYS A 131 3.06 4.55 -8.42
CA CYS A 131 3.82 4.53 -7.18
C CYS A 131 4.84 5.69 -7.14
N GLY A 132 5.69 5.72 -6.14
CA GLY A 132 6.76 6.70 -5.97
C GLY A 132 7.91 6.19 -5.10
N ASP A 133 8.88 7.04 -4.91
CA ASP A 133 10.12 6.81 -4.16
C ASP A 133 9.91 6.34 -2.72
N MET A 134 8.86 6.83 -2.07
CA MET A 134 8.54 6.48 -0.67
C MET A 134 8.29 4.99 -0.45
N LEU A 135 7.78 4.30 -1.48
CA LEU A 135 7.45 2.87 -1.44
C LEU A 135 8.23 2.07 -2.49
N SER A 136 9.21 2.67 -3.17
CA SER A 136 10.03 1.95 -4.14
C SER A 136 11.44 2.51 -4.25
N SER A 137 12.42 1.71 -3.82
CA SER A 137 13.84 2.02 -3.98
C SER A 137 14.28 2.05 -5.46
N ALA A 138 13.62 1.30 -6.34
CA ALA A 138 13.87 1.36 -7.78
C ALA A 138 13.40 2.71 -8.36
N TRP A 139 12.27 3.26 -7.89
CA TRP A 139 11.83 4.62 -8.21
C TRP A 139 12.83 5.67 -7.72
N GLU A 140 13.23 5.57 -6.46
CA GLU A 140 14.22 6.48 -5.86
C GLU A 140 15.53 6.49 -6.65
N THR A 141 16.03 5.30 -7.01
CA THR A 141 17.23 5.13 -7.82
C THR A 141 17.07 5.80 -9.20
N GLU A 142 15.93 5.61 -9.87
CA GLU A 142 15.64 6.25 -11.16
C GLU A 142 15.63 7.77 -11.04
N GLN A 143 14.96 8.32 -10.02
CA GLN A 143 14.92 9.77 -9.78
C GLN A 143 16.31 10.34 -9.50
N ARG A 144 17.15 9.65 -8.71
CA ARG A 144 18.55 10.05 -8.47
C ARG A 144 19.38 10.03 -9.74
N THR A 145 19.28 8.95 -10.52
CA THR A 145 20.05 8.76 -11.76
C THR A 145 19.75 9.83 -12.81
N HIS A 146 18.51 10.30 -12.84
CA HIS A 146 18.05 11.28 -13.83
C HIS A 146 17.89 12.70 -13.26
N ASN A 147 18.43 12.98 -12.05
CA ASN A 147 18.37 14.28 -11.38
C ASN A 147 16.93 14.84 -11.26
N MET A 148 15.97 13.98 -10.95
CA MET A 148 14.55 14.35 -10.86
C MET A 148 14.11 14.74 -9.45
N ILE A 149 15.00 14.71 -8.45
CA ILE A 149 14.68 15.01 -7.05
C ILE A 149 14.84 16.51 -6.82
N ASP A 150 13.75 17.17 -6.51
CA ASP A 150 13.75 18.55 -6.05
C ASP A 150 13.99 18.61 -4.53
N TYR A 151 15.22 18.86 -4.11
CA TYR A 151 15.59 19.00 -2.70
C TYR A 151 15.16 20.34 -2.06
N THR A 152 14.57 21.26 -2.83
CA THR A 152 13.94 22.47 -2.28
C THR A 152 12.55 22.16 -1.73
N ASN A 153 11.92 21.09 -2.19
CA ASN A 153 10.67 20.60 -1.65
C ASN A 153 10.91 19.86 -0.33
N PRO A 154 10.35 20.35 0.80
CA PRO A 154 10.55 19.70 2.11
C PRO A 154 10.10 18.22 2.15
N LYS A 155 9.15 17.84 1.32
CA LYS A 155 8.68 16.43 1.24
C LYS A 155 9.78 15.47 0.78
N ASN A 156 10.83 15.97 0.16
CA ASN A 156 11.97 15.17 -0.33
C ASN A 156 13.16 15.16 0.65
N ASN A 157 13.04 15.79 1.82
CA ASN A 157 14.15 15.87 2.80
C ASN A 157 14.61 14.47 3.28
N TRP A 158 13.71 13.51 3.37
CA TRP A 158 14.07 12.14 3.76
C TRP A 158 15.02 11.45 2.76
N MET A 159 15.01 11.88 1.49
CA MET A 159 15.91 11.37 0.45
C MET A 159 17.30 12.01 0.46
N ARG A 160 17.55 13.02 1.28
CA ARG A 160 18.91 13.58 1.43
C ARG A 160 19.84 12.47 1.94
N PRO A 161 21.04 12.28 1.36
CA PRO A 161 21.91 11.14 1.68
C PRO A 161 22.19 10.99 3.17
N GLU A 162 22.39 12.11 3.88
CA GLU A 162 22.65 12.12 5.32
C GLU A 162 21.42 11.69 6.14
N VAL A 163 20.23 12.13 5.76
CA VAL A 163 18.97 11.76 6.45
C VAL A 163 18.65 10.30 6.16
N LYS A 164 18.74 9.89 4.89
CA LYS A 164 18.47 8.51 4.51
C LYS A 164 19.38 7.52 5.24
N LYS A 165 20.66 7.83 5.34
CA LYS A 165 21.61 6.99 6.10
C LYS A 165 21.20 6.83 7.57
N GLN A 166 20.71 7.90 8.20
CA GLN A 166 20.22 7.85 9.58
C GLN A 166 18.94 7.02 9.69
N ILE A 167 18.02 7.13 8.73
CA ILE A 167 16.81 6.28 8.65
C ILE A 167 17.20 4.81 8.55
N GLU A 168 18.10 4.45 7.63
CA GLU A 168 18.60 3.09 7.44
C GLU A 168 19.27 2.54 8.72
N GLN A 169 20.12 3.33 9.37
CA GLN A 169 20.73 2.94 10.63
C GLN A 169 19.71 2.68 11.75
N PHE A 170 18.67 3.49 11.84
CA PHE A 170 17.60 3.27 12.81
C PHE A 170 16.77 2.03 12.47
N GLN A 171 16.51 1.78 11.21
CA GLN A 171 15.82 0.57 10.75
C GLN A 171 16.62 -0.69 11.09
N ASP A 172 17.89 -0.72 10.76
CA ASP A 172 18.76 -1.90 10.93
C ASP A 172 19.04 -2.24 12.40
N HIS A 173 19.04 -1.25 13.29
CA HIS A 173 19.38 -1.48 14.71
C HIS A 173 18.16 -1.50 15.62
N GLN A 174 17.33 -0.45 15.53
CA GLN A 174 16.21 -0.30 16.48
C GLN A 174 14.95 -1.02 16.02
N VAL A 175 14.53 -0.77 14.77
CA VAL A 175 13.27 -1.32 14.25
C VAL A 175 13.36 -2.83 14.12
N GLU A 176 14.48 -3.35 13.63
CA GLU A 176 14.69 -4.78 13.49
C GLU A 176 14.73 -5.45 14.88
N GLN A 177 15.40 -4.84 15.87
CA GLN A 177 15.43 -5.37 17.24
C GLN A 177 14.05 -5.43 17.88
N GLU A 178 13.20 -4.39 17.70
CA GLU A 178 11.83 -4.38 18.21
C GLU A 178 11.00 -5.56 17.71
N PHE A 179 11.14 -5.89 16.43
CA PHE A 179 10.43 -7.02 15.84
C PHE A 179 11.05 -8.36 16.24
N ALA A 180 12.39 -8.44 16.28
CA ALA A 180 13.11 -9.62 16.77
C ALA A 180 12.69 -9.99 18.19
N ASP A 181 12.62 -9.00 19.09
CA ASP A 181 12.19 -9.19 20.47
C ASP A 181 10.74 -9.69 20.56
N ALA A 182 9.88 -9.22 19.68
CA ALA A 182 8.49 -9.69 19.62
C ALA A 182 8.40 -11.15 19.16
N VAL A 183 9.23 -11.56 18.20
CA VAL A 183 9.30 -12.94 17.71
C VAL A 183 9.86 -13.85 18.80
N GLU A 184 11.00 -13.51 19.41
CA GLU A 184 11.63 -14.34 20.45
C GLU A 184 10.82 -14.42 21.76
N GLN A 185 9.96 -13.42 22.02
CA GLN A 185 9.03 -13.39 23.15
C GLN A 185 7.66 -14.00 22.82
N HIS A 186 7.49 -14.64 21.65
CA HIS A 186 6.25 -15.31 21.24
C HIS A 186 5.02 -14.37 21.17
N ARG A 187 5.24 -13.07 20.85
CA ARG A 187 4.19 -12.03 20.88
C ARG A 187 3.55 -11.72 19.52
N VAL A 188 3.95 -12.40 18.44
CA VAL A 188 3.40 -12.16 17.13
C VAL A 188 2.16 -13.02 16.91
N GLU A 189 0.98 -12.40 16.82
CA GLU A 189 -0.28 -13.09 16.49
C GLU A 189 -0.77 -12.73 15.08
N GLU A 190 -0.43 -11.52 14.60
CA GLU A 190 -0.67 -11.08 13.23
C GLU A 190 0.51 -10.29 12.70
N VAL A 191 0.91 -10.56 11.48
CA VAL A 191 1.90 -9.76 10.77
C VAL A 191 1.40 -9.39 9.38
N TYR A 192 1.49 -8.08 9.05
CA TYR A 192 1.14 -7.56 7.75
C TYR A 192 2.38 -7.15 6.98
N TRP A 193 2.76 -8.00 6.06
CA TRP A 193 3.89 -7.80 5.16
C TRP A 193 3.49 -6.91 3.98
N VAL A 194 3.94 -5.67 4.00
CA VAL A 194 3.61 -4.63 3.03
C VAL A 194 4.72 -3.55 3.04
N GLY A 195 4.63 -2.55 2.20
CA GLY A 195 5.59 -1.45 2.17
C GLY A 195 6.14 -1.25 0.78
N GLY A 196 7.43 -1.46 0.53
CA GLY A 196 8.01 -1.62 -0.79
C GLY A 196 7.54 -2.93 -1.42
N GLU A 197 8.42 -3.93 -1.48
CA GLU A 197 8.06 -5.31 -1.80
C GLU A 197 8.54 -6.22 -0.66
N PRO A 198 7.63 -6.74 0.18
CA PRO A 198 8.01 -7.50 1.36
C PRO A 198 8.81 -8.78 1.05
N LEU A 199 8.56 -9.42 -0.09
CA LEU A 199 9.31 -10.63 -0.48
C LEU A 199 10.75 -10.32 -0.95
N MET A 200 11.11 -9.03 -1.02
CA MET A 200 12.49 -8.58 -1.22
C MET A 200 13.25 -8.38 0.11
N TYR A 201 12.56 -8.29 1.26
CA TYR A 201 13.20 -8.07 2.55
C TYR A 201 13.83 -9.35 3.08
N GLU A 202 15.11 -9.28 3.50
CA GLU A 202 15.75 -10.40 4.22
C GLU A 202 15.04 -10.67 5.55
N GLN A 203 14.60 -9.61 6.24
CA GLN A 203 13.83 -9.67 7.48
C GLN A 203 12.58 -10.53 7.35
N HIS A 204 11.84 -10.41 6.22
CA HIS A 204 10.67 -11.25 5.97
C HIS A 204 11.02 -12.75 6.05
N TRP A 205 12.01 -13.17 5.26
CA TRP A 205 12.38 -14.58 5.17
C TRP A 205 12.97 -15.11 6.47
N HIS A 206 13.78 -14.29 7.12
CA HIS A 206 14.41 -14.64 8.39
C HIS A 206 13.37 -14.83 9.50
N TYR A 207 12.53 -13.83 9.75
CA TYR A 207 11.59 -13.87 10.87
C TYR A 207 10.41 -14.80 10.63
N MET A 208 9.91 -14.94 9.40
CA MET A 208 8.88 -15.95 9.12
C MET A 208 9.38 -17.37 9.34
N LYS A 209 10.62 -17.65 8.92
CA LYS A 209 11.28 -18.92 9.23
C LYS A 209 11.44 -19.12 10.73
N ARG A 210 11.90 -18.08 11.45
CA ARG A 210 12.08 -18.13 12.90
C ARG A 210 10.78 -18.39 13.67
N ILE A 211 9.67 -17.76 13.27
CA ILE A 211 8.33 -18.02 13.82
C ILE A 211 7.93 -19.49 13.65
N VAL A 212 8.20 -20.07 12.48
CA VAL A 212 7.93 -21.51 12.22
C VAL A 212 8.84 -22.39 13.09
N GLU A 213 10.13 -22.10 13.20
CA GLU A 213 11.09 -22.85 14.00
C GLU A 213 10.77 -22.82 15.52
N LEU A 214 10.25 -21.70 16.00
CA LEU A 214 9.78 -21.56 17.40
C LEU A 214 8.47 -22.34 17.69
N GLY A 215 7.79 -22.82 16.63
CA GLY A 215 6.51 -23.49 16.75
C GLY A 215 5.31 -22.56 16.92
N ASP A 216 5.50 -21.24 16.73
CA ASP A 216 4.46 -20.21 16.86
C ASP A 216 3.55 -20.11 15.64
N GLY A 217 3.94 -20.68 14.51
CA GLY A 217 3.18 -20.59 13.27
C GLY A 217 1.68 -20.87 13.43
N LYS A 218 1.32 -21.86 14.27
CA LYS A 218 -0.08 -22.21 14.60
C LYS A 218 -0.90 -21.09 15.24
N ASN A 219 -0.26 -20.04 15.75
CA ASN A 219 -0.90 -18.88 16.37
C ASN A 219 -0.89 -17.65 15.45
N VAL A 220 -0.06 -17.65 14.41
CA VAL A 220 0.20 -16.49 13.56
C VAL A 220 -0.72 -16.45 12.34
N TYR A 221 -1.32 -15.29 12.10
CA TYR A 221 -1.96 -14.91 10.85
C TYR A 221 -1.07 -13.95 10.07
N ALA A 222 -0.66 -14.32 8.85
CA ALA A 222 0.19 -13.48 8.01
C ALA A 222 -0.58 -12.93 6.82
N ARG A 223 -0.53 -11.61 6.63
CA ARG A 223 -1.11 -10.92 5.47
C ARG A 223 -0.03 -10.31 4.61
N TYR A 224 -0.28 -10.29 3.30
CA TYR A 224 0.64 -9.73 2.31
C TYR A 224 -0.09 -8.83 1.32
N ASN A 225 0.52 -7.67 1.04
CA ASN A 225 0.35 -6.99 -0.22
C ASN A 225 1.70 -7.05 -0.95
N THR A 226 1.75 -7.78 -2.05
CA THR A 226 3.00 -8.08 -2.75
C THR A 226 2.82 -8.00 -4.26
N ASN A 227 3.88 -7.63 -4.95
CA ASN A 227 3.96 -7.71 -6.42
C ASN A 227 4.18 -9.16 -6.92
N LEU A 228 4.38 -10.09 -5.99
CA LEU A 228 4.52 -11.54 -6.20
C LEU A 228 5.58 -11.92 -7.25
N SER A 229 6.61 -11.10 -7.40
CA SER A 229 7.73 -11.38 -8.33
C SER A 229 8.72 -12.43 -7.81
N ARG A 230 8.56 -12.85 -6.56
CA ARG A 230 9.44 -13.83 -5.91
C ARG A 230 8.63 -14.67 -4.93
N ILE A 231 8.83 -15.99 -4.97
CA ILE A 231 8.26 -16.93 -3.99
C ILE A 231 9.32 -17.85 -3.38
N THR A 232 10.57 -17.65 -3.73
CA THR A 232 11.72 -18.39 -3.18
C THR A 232 12.87 -17.46 -2.83
N TYR A 233 13.54 -17.72 -1.73
CA TYR A 233 14.73 -16.97 -1.32
C TYR A 233 15.69 -17.87 -0.55
N ARG A 234 16.93 -17.98 -1.00
CA ARG A 234 18.01 -18.80 -0.37
C ARG A 234 17.54 -20.23 -0.01
N GLY A 235 16.78 -20.86 -0.89
CA GLY A 235 16.26 -22.22 -0.69
C GLY A 235 15.00 -22.34 0.17
N ILE A 236 14.48 -21.22 0.70
CA ILE A 236 13.20 -21.19 1.43
C ILE A 236 12.09 -20.89 0.44
N HIS A 237 11.02 -21.67 0.46
CA HIS A 237 9.85 -21.50 -0.40
C HIS A 237 8.67 -20.90 0.40
N LEU A 238 8.11 -19.79 -0.11
CA LEU A 238 7.06 -19.02 0.58
C LEU A 238 5.89 -19.90 1.02
N TYR A 239 5.25 -20.58 0.08
CA TYR A 239 4.04 -21.36 0.39
C TYR A 239 4.35 -22.62 1.18
N LYS A 240 5.32 -23.41 0.70
CA LYS A 240 5.63 -24.72 1.25
C LYS A 240 6.28 -24.65 2.64
N ASP A 241 7.31 -23.80 2.77
CA ASP A 241 8.16 -23.83 3.97
C ASP A 241 7.71 -22.82 5.04
N LEU A 242 6.96 -21.79 4.65
CA LEU A 242 6.50 -20.74 5.57
C LEU A 242 4.98 -20.79 5.76
N LEU A 243 4.19 -20.46 4.74
CA LEU A 243 2.76 -20.20 4.89
C LEU A 243 1.95 -21.45 5.27
N SER A 244 2.32 -22.64 4.77
CA SER A 244 1.66 -23.91 5.15
C SER A 244 1.83 -24.28 6.63
N ASN A 245 2.76 -23.62 7.33
CA ASN A 245 3.02 -23.84 8.75
C ASN A 245 2.35 -22.79 9.65
N LEU A 246 1.57 -21.86 9.08
CA LEU A 246 0.86 -20.84 9.84
C LEU A 246 -0.58 -21.24 10.16
N ARG A 247 -1.17 -20.59 11.17
CA ARG A 247 -2.59 -20.70 11.50
C ARG A 247 -3.47 -20.36 10.28
N ASP A 248 -3.16 -19.25 9.62
CA ASP A 248 -3.80 -18.81 8.39
C ASP A 248 -2.93 -17.72 7.71
N TRP A 249 -3.20 -17.47 6.45
CA TRP A 249 -2.50 -16.45 5.69
C TRP A 249 -3.39 -15.85 4.60
N GLN A 250 -3.01 -14.68 4.11
CA GLN A 250 -3.67 -14.02 2.99
C GLN A 250 -2.65 -13.30 2.12
N ILE A 251 -2.67 -13.55 0.83
CA ILE A 251 -1.90 -12.82 -0.18
C ILE A 251 -2.86 -12.01 -1.05
N CYS A 252 -2.71 -10.69 -1.01
CA CYS A 252 -3.25 -9.75 -1.97
C CYS A 252 -2.18 -9.52 -3.05
N ALA A 253 -2.23 -10.30 -4.13
CA ALA A 253 -1.28 -10.24 -5.22
C ALA A 253 -1.61 -9.07 -6.14
N SER A 254 -0.72 -8.09 -6.20
CA SER A 254 -0.93 -6.84 -6.92
C SER A 254 -0.82 -7.03 -8.43
N LEU A 255 -1.92 -6.75 -9.17
CA LEU A 255 -1.96 -6.82 -10.62
C LEU A 255 -2.95 -5.77 -11.18
N ASP A 256 -2.48 -4.85 -12.03
CA ASP A 256 -3.31 -3.75 -12.55
C ASP A 256 -3.60 -3.87 -14.06
N GLY A 257 -3.24 -4.99 -14.64
CA GLY A 257 -3.47 -5.38 -16.03
C GLY A 257 -2.70 -6.65 -16.35
N THR A 258 -3.06 -7.28 -17.44
CA THR A 258 -2.42 -8.48 -17.96
C THR A 258 -1.36 -8.10 -19.02
N GLU A 259 -0.41 -8.99 -19.29
CA GLU A 259 0.57 -8.86 -20.38
C GLU A 259 1.19 -7.45 -20.49
N ALA A 260 1.23 -6.91 -21.70
CA ALA A 260 1.90 -5.63 -21.99
C ALA A 260 1.32 -4.44 -21.22
N ILE A 261 0.00 -4.40 -20.98
CA ILE A 261 -0.62 -3.32 -20.20
C ILE A 261 -0.22 -3.42 -18.74
N GLY A 262 -0.26 -4.63 -18.17
CA GLY A 262 0.20 -4.87 -16.80
C GLY A 262 1.65 -4.51 -16.60
N GLU A 263 2.52 -4.93 -17.53
CA GLU A 263 3.96 -4.63 -17.52
C GLU A 263 4.25 -3.13 -17.71
N TYR A 264 3.46 -2.44 -18.54
CA TYR A 264 3.53 -0.99 -18.67
C TYR A 264 3.18 -0.28 -17.37
N ILE A 265 2.05 -0.63 -16.73
CA ILE A 265 1.61 -0.01 -15.48
C ILE A 265 2.61 -0.29 -14.36
N ARG A 266 3.03 -1.55 -14.22
CA ARG A 266 3.94 -2.03 -13.17
C ARG A 266 5.33 -2.32 -13.74
N THR A 267 6.04 -1.29 -14.19
CA THR A 267 7.40 -1.45 -14.76
C THR A 267 8.28 -2.30 -13.84
N GLY A 268 8.73 -3.45 -14.35
CA GLY A 268 9.42 -4.51 -13.62
C GLY A 268 8.61 -5.80 -13.48
N LEU A 269 7.30 -5.76 -13.71
CA LEU A 269 6.45 -6.95 -13.81
C LEU A 269 6.86 -7.78 -15.04
N ARG A 270 6.97 -9.07 -14.86
CA ARG A 270 6.94 -10.10 -15.90
C ARG A 270 5.67 -10.90 -15.69
N TYR A 271 4.67 -10.66 -16.53
CA TYR A 271 3.32 -11.20 -16.31
C TYR A 271 3.30 -12.73 -16.25
N SER A 272 4.07 -13.41 -17.11
CA SER A 272 4.15 -14.87 -17.11
C SER A 272 4.66 -15.44 -15.79
N GLU A 273 5.72 -14.84 -15.21
CA GLU A 273 6.26 -15.26 -13.91
C GLU A 273 5.28 -14.97 -12.76
N TRP A 274 4.64 -13.80 -12.81
CA TRP A 274 3.60 -13.48 -11.83
C TRP A 274 2.47 -14.52 -11.87
N LEU A 275 2.04 -14.90 -13.08
CA LEU A 275 0.96 -15.87 -13.28
C LEU A 275 1.34 -17.28 -12.74
N GLU A 276 2.57 -17.70 -12.95
CA GLU A 276 3.11 -18.96 -12.41
C GLU A 276 3.14 -18.92 -10.88
N ASN A 277 3.70 -17.87 -10.28
CA ASN A 277 3.77 -17.69 -8.84
C ASN A 277 2.38 -17.60 -8.20
N PHE A 278 1.43 -16.96 -8.88
CA PHE A 278 0.04 -16.86 -8.42
C PHE A 278 -0.67 -18.21 -8.49
N ARG A 279 -0.51 -18.93 -9.60
CA ARG A 279 -1.08 -20.29 -9.77
C ARG A 279 -0.58 -21.24 -8.69
N GLU A 280 0.71 -21.15 -8.36
CA GLU A 280 1.28 -21.96 -7.29
C GLU A 280 0.64 -21.62 -5.94
N GLY A 281 0.45 -20.34 -5.61
CA GLY A 281 -0.25 -19.91 -4.40
C GLY A 281 -1.68 -20.42 -4.33
N VAL A 282 -2.40 -20.41 -5.45
CA VAL A 282 -3.76 -20.97 -5.54
C VAL A 282 -3.75 -22.49 -5.26
N ALA A 283 -2.72 -23.21 -5.69
CA ALA A 283 -2.59 -24.66 -5.41
C ALA A 283 -2.32 -24.95 -3.92
N TYR A 284 -1.66 -24.05 -3.20
CA TYR A 284 -1.38 -24.20 -1.76
C TYR A 284 -2.49 -23.71 -0.84
N ARG A 285 -3.48 -22.96 -1.35
CA ARG A 285 -4.57 -22.43 -0.51
C ARG A 285 -5.43 -23.54 0.10
N THR A 286 -5.88 -23.31 1.32
CA THR A 286 -6.82 -24.18 2.06
C THR A 286 -8.21 -23.54 2.21
N ASN A 287 -8.35 -22.25 1.89
CA ASN A 287 -9.63 -21.52 1.84
C ASN A 287 -9.59 -20.39 0.80
N ASP A 288 -10.77 -19.92 0.40
CA ASP A 288 -10.93 -18.95 -0.71
C ASP A 288 -10.40 -17.54 -0.40
N ARG A 289 -10.13 -17.23 0.88
CA ARG A 289 -9.64 -15.90 1.28
C ARG A 289 -8.13 -15.76 1.20
N GLN A 290 -7.39 -16.87 1.07
CA GLN A 290 -5.94 -16.87 1.12
C GLN A 290 -5.28 -16.25 -0.10
N MET A 291 -5.81 -16.45 -1.30
CA MET A 291 -5.29 -15.80 -2.51
C MET A 291 -6.31 -14.85 -3.10
N ARG A 292 -5.88 -13.62 -3.39
CA ARG A 292 -6.69 -12.57 -4.00
C ARG A 292 -5.88 -11.76 -4.99
N ILE A 293 -6.54 -11.23 -6.01
CA ILE A 293 -5.95 -10.21 -6.90
C ILE A 293 -6.22 -8.83 -6.29
N ASP A 294 -5.18 -8.03 -6.08
CA ASP A 294 -5.30 -6.62 -5.66
C ASP A 294 -5.13 -5.71 -6.87
N PHE A 295 -6.26 -5.24 -7.40
CA PHE A 295 -6.35 -4.43 -8.61
C PHE A 295 -6.49 -2.95 -8.27
N THR A 296 -5.53 -2.14 -8.72
CA THR A 296 -5.63 -0.68 -8.66
C THR A 296 -6.04 -0.15 -10.02
N LEU A 297 -7.29 0.33 -10.12
CA LEU A 297 -7.81 0.88 -11.37
C LEU A 297 -7.08 2.18 -11.72
N THR A 298 -6.33 2.11 -12.81
CA THR A 298 -5.59 3.22 -13.41
C THR A 298 -6.19 3.59 -14.76
N LEU A 299 -5.81 4.72 -15.36
CA LEU A 299 -6.24 5.09 -16.72
C LEU A 299 -5.92 3.97 -17.75
N PRO A 300 -4.70 3.44 -17.88
CA PRO A 300 -4.45 2.30 -18.75
C PRO A 300 -5.12 1.01 -18.25
N GLY A 301 -5.28 0.83 -16.94
CA GLY A 301 -5.96 -0.33 -16.35
C GLY A 301 -7.46 -0.39 -16.62
N MET A 302 -8.07 0.71 -17.09
CA MET A 302 -9.46 0.71 -17.57
C MET A 302 -9.69 -0.35 -18.66
N PHE A 303 -8.72 -0.61 -19.51
CA PHE A 303 -8.83 -1.57 -20.61
C PHE A 303 -8.67 -3.02 -20.15
N GLU A 304 -8.35 -3.24 -18.88
CA GLU A 304 -8.06 -4.54 -18.29
C GLU A 304 -9.14 -5.07 -17.33
N VAL A 305 -10.20 -4.30 -17.05
CA VAL A 305 -11.27 -4.69 -16.12
C VAL A 305 -11.86 -6.06 -16.46
N GLY A 306 -12.16 -6.31 -17.73
CA GLY A 306 -12.68 -7.61 -18.20
C GLY A 306 -11.66 -8.74 -18.08
N ASN A 307 -10.37 -8.47 -18.34
CA ASN A 307 -9.30 -9.44 -18.24
C ASN A 307 -9.06 -9.84 -16.76
N ILE A 308 -9.04 -8.87 -15.87
CA ILE A 308 -8.89 -9.09 -14.41
C ILE A 308 -10.09 -9.87 -13.86
N GLN A 309 -11.33 -9.54 -14.27
CA GLN A 309 -12.51 -10.31 -13.89
C GLN A 309 -12.42 -11.77 -14.34
N ARG A 310 -12.01 -11.99 -15.60
CA ARG A 310 -11.85 -13.33 -16.14
C ARG A 310 -10.79 -14.12 -15.39
N LEU A 311 -9.65 -13.51 -15.10
CA LEU A 311 -8.57 -14.12 -14.33
C LEU A 311 -9.04 -14.50 -12.92
N GLY A 312 -9.77 -13.63 -12.23
CA GLY A 312 -10.37 -13.93 -10.92
C GLY A 312 -11.31 -15.14 -10.97
N LYS A 313 -12.16 -15.22 -12.01
CA LYS A 313 -13.07 -16.36 -12.24
C LYS A 313 -12.30 -17.65 -12.57
N GLU A 314 -11.27 -17.58 -13.41
CA GLU A 314 -10.44 -18.73 -13.80
C GLU A 314 -9.80 -19.39 -12.59
N PHE A 315 -9.25 -18.60 -11.67
CA PHE A 315 -8.61 -19.11 -10.45
C PHE A 315 -9.55 -19.30 -9.26
N GLY A 316 -10.83 -18.90 -9.39
CA GLY A 316 -11.79 -18.93 -8.29
C GLY A 316 -11.30 -18.11 -7.10
N VAL A 317 -10.87 -16.87 -7.35
CA VAL A 317 -10.38 -15.94 -6.32
C VAL A 317 -11.11 -14.61 -6.39
N ASP A 318 -11.21 -13.94 -5.24
CA ASP A 318 -11.74 -12.58 -5.17
C ASP A 318 -10.77 -11.58 -5.82
N VAL A 319 -11.34 -10.56 -6.46
CA VAL A 319 -10.63 -9.37 -6.89
C VAL A 319 -10.95 -8.24 -5.90
N LEU A 320 -9.93 -7.71 -5.25
CA LEU A 320 -10.04 -6.46 -4.51
C LEU A 320 -9.78 -5.31 -5.49
N ALA A 321 -10.68 -4.33 -5.53
CA ALA A 321 -10.56 -3.21 -6.46
C ALA A 321 -10.53 -1.87 -5.73
N LYS A 322 -9.66 -0.97 -6.17
CA LYS A 322 -9.56 0.41 -5.71
C LYS A 322 -9.15 1.32 -6.87
N VAL A 323 -9.50 2.60 -6.81
CA VAL A 323 -8.98 3.60 -7.74
C VAL A 323 -7.65 4.12 -7.24
N VAL A 324 -6.72 4.40 -8.14
CA VAL A 324 -5.45 5.04 -7.79
C VAL A 324 -5.69 6.35 -7.03
N PHE A 325 -4.94 6.56 -5.97
CA PHE A 325 -5.04 7.79 -5.17
C PHE A 325 -4.70 9.03 -6.00
N SER A 326 -5.55 10.06 -5.87
CA SER A 326 -5.45 11.30 -6.63
C SER A 326 -5.48 12.48 -5.66
N PHE A 327 -4.35 13.16 -5.53
CA PHE A 327 -4.18 14.32 -4.65
C PHE A 327 -3.96 15.62 -5.45
N SER A 328 -3.86 15.54 -6.76
CA SER A 328 -3.53 16.62 -7.66
C SER A 328 -3.97 16.26 -9.09
N PRO A 329 -4.34 17.24 -9.93
CA PRO A 329 -4.75 16.98 -11.31
C PRO A 329 -3.62 16.50 -12.24
N ASP A 330 -2.35 16.51 -11.79
CA ASP A 330 -1.21 15.95 -12.52
C ASP A 330 -1.07 14.42 -12.41
N ILE A 331 -1.93 13.76 -11.62
CA ILE A 331 -1.97 12.29 -11.50
C ILE A 331 -2.80 11.70 -12.64
N VAL A 332 -2.34 11.87 -13.89
CA VAL A 332 -3.03 11.40 -15.10
C VAL A 332 -3.14 9.88 -15.21
N MET A 333 -2.49 9.12 -14.32
CA MET A 333 -2.72 7.68 -14.19
C MET A 333 -4.10 7.32 -13.62
N SER A 334 -4.88 8.29 -13.14
CA SER A 334 -6.24 8.07 -12.63
C SER A 334 -7.28 8.14 -13.76
N PRO A 335 -8.29 7.26 -13.76
CA PRO A 335 -9.46 7.38 -14.64
C PRO A 335 -10.20 8.72 -14.47
N LEU A 336 -10.15 9.30 -13.27
CA LEU A 336 -10.76 10.60 -12.96
C LEU A 336 -10.09 11.78 -13.69
N ALA A 337 -8.96 11.57 -14.35
CA ALA A 337 -8.37 12.54 -15.26
C ALA A 337 -9.21 12.74 -16.54
N LEU A 338 -10.03 11.74 -16.92
CA LEU A 338 -10.94 11.85 -18.03
C LEU A 338 -12.11 12.80 -17.72
N PRO A 339 -12.57 13.58 -18.70
CA PRO A 339 -13.82 14.32 -18.56
C PRO A 339 -15.03 13.36 -18.53
N ARG A 340 -16.16 13.80 -17.95
CA ARG A 340 -17.36 12.98 -17.77
C ARG A 340 -17.87 12.36 -19.04
N GLU A 341 -17.87 13.12 -20.12
CA GLU A 341 -18.35 12.67 -21.44
C GLU A 341 -17.57 11.47 -22.02
N LEU A 342 -16.39 11.19 -21.49
CA LEU A 342 -15.60 10.00 -21.84
C LEU A 342 -15.66 8.92 -20.76
N LEU A 343 -15.67 9.33 -19.50
CA LEU A 343 -15.62 8.39 -18.36
C LEU A 343 -16.96 7.66 -18.19
N ASP A 344 -18.07 8.37 -18.17
CA ASP A 344 -19.39 7.79 -17.88
C ASP A 344 -19.85 6.76 -18.93
N PRO A 345 -19.73 7.01 -20.25
CA PRO A 345 -20.06 6.01 -21.26
C PRO A 345 -19.21 4.74 -21.15
N TRP A 346 -17.91 4.88 -20.80
CA TRP A 346 -17.06 3.72 -20.56
C TRP A 346 -17.53 2.92 -19.35
N ILE A 347 -17.88 3.58 -18.21
CA ILE A 347 -18.42 2.90 -17.04
C ILE A 347 -19.68 2.12 -17.39
N ASP A 348 -20.62 2.74 -18.13
CA ASP A 348 -21.88 2.11 -18.51
C ASP A 348 -21.65 0.89 -19.42
N GLU A 349 -20.69 0.97 -20.31
CA GLU A 349 -20.27 -0.15 -21.14
C GLU A 349 -19.76 -1.31 -20.30
N GLN A 350 -18.87 -1.06 -19.32
CA GLN A 350 -18.31 -2.11 -18.45
C GLN A 350 -19.41 -2.76 -17.59
N ILE A 351 -20.33 -1.98 -17.03
CA ILE A 351 -21.47 -2.50 -16.26
C ILE A 351 -22.36 -3.35 -17.16
N SER A 352 -22.67 -2.88 -18.36
CA SER A 352 -23.50 -3.60 -19.35
C SER A 352 -22.83 -4.87 -19.87
N ALA A 353 -21.50 -4.92 -19.90
CA ALA A 353 -20.71 -6.10 -20.24
C ALA A 353 -20.70 -7.17 -19.13
N GLY A 354 -21.37 -6.92 -17.99
CA GLY A 354 -21.51 -7.90 -16.90
C GLY A 354 -20.34 -7.91 -15.92
N THR A 355 -19.73 -6.75 -15.66
CA THR A 355 -18.78 -6.60 -14.55
C THR A 355 -19.50 -6.82 -13.23
N THR A 356 -18.87 -7.60 -12.31
CA THR A 356 -19.45 -8.00 -11.02
C THR A 356 -18.50 -7.80 -9.84
N GLY A 357 -19.03 -7.92 -8.60
CA GLY A 357 -18.25 -7.85 -7.37
C GLY A 357 -17.56 -6.51 -7.18
N ALA A 358 -16.39 -6.49 -6.54
CA ALA A 358 -15.67 -5.26 -6.21
C ALA A 358 -15.28 -4.42 -7.46
N LEU A 359 -15.17 -5.06 -8.63
CA LEU A 359 -14.96 -4.32 -9.89
C LEU A 359 -16.21 -3.51 -10.27
N ALA A 360 -17.41 -4.07 -10.11
CA ALA A 360 -18.64 -3.30 -10.35
C ALA A 360 -18.81 -2.19 -9.31
N ASP A 361 -18.53 -2.48 -8.04
CA ASP A 361 -18.63 -1.49 -6.96
C ASP A 361 -17.72 -0.29 -7.21
N ILE A 362 -16.50 -0.49 -7.69
CA ILE A 362 -15.57 0.61 -7.99
C ILE A 362 -16.03 1.43 -9.20
N LEU A 363 -16.64 0.80 -10.20
CA LEU A 363 -17.22 1.50 -11.37
C LEU A 363 -18.40 2.40 -10.95
N VAL A 364 -19.29 1.89 -10.09
CA VAL A 364 -20.39 2.70 -9.52
C VAL A 364 -19.84 3.87 -8.69
N GLN A 365 -18.81 3.63 -7.88
CA GLN A 365 -18.17 4.71 -7.12
C GLN A 365 -17.55 5.79 -8.01
N LEU A 366 -16.97 5.44 -9.16
CA LEU A 366 -16.40 6.41 -10.10
C LEU A 366 -17.45 7.39 -10.66
N LYS A 367 -18.69 6.94 -10.85
CA LYS A 367 -19.79 7.83 -11.29
C LYS A 367 -20.11 8.94 -10.28
N THR A 368 -19.90 8.67 -9.00
CA THR A 368 -20.23 9.61 -7.90
C THR A 368 -19.04 10.44 -7.45
N ARG A 369 -17.81 10.03 -7.80
CA ARG A 369 -16.60 10.79 -7.46
C ARG A 369 -16.42 11.94 -8.46
N PRO A 370 -16.02 13.15 -8.00
CA PRO A 370 -15.71 14.23 -8.91
C PRO A 370 -14.51 13.86 -9.81
N THR A 371 -14.59 14.17 -11.09
CA THR A 371 -13.44 14.13 -12.01
C THR A 371 -12.45 15.23 -11.65
N PHE A 372 -11.25 15.19 -12.21
CA PHE A 372 -10.27 16.26 -11.97
C PHE A 372 -10.74 17.62 -12.50
N ALA A 373 -11.49 17.64 -13.60
CA ALA A 373 -12.09 18.88 -14.11
C ALA A 373 -13.10 19.48 -13.12
N GLU A 374 -13.86 18.64 -12.42
CA GLU A 374 -14.86 19.07 -11.43
C GLU A 374 -14.21 19.42 -10.08
N GLN A 375 -13.16 18.69 -9.67
CA GLN A 375 -12.50 18.87 -8.37
C GLN A 375 -11.49 20.02 -8.39
N TRP A 376 -10.79 20.24 -9.49
CA TRP A 376 -9.73 21.24 -9.67
C TRP A 376 -9.87 22.03 -10.96
N PRO A 377 -11.02 22.74 -11.17
CA PRO A 377 -11.32 23.40 -12.46
C PRO A 377 -10.22 24.35 -12.90
N ASP A 378 -9.67 25.15 -11.96
CA ASP A 378 -8.67 26.18 -12.27
C ASP A 378 -7.29 25.63 -12.66
N THR A 379 -6.96 24.41 -12.18
CA THR A 379 -5.64 23.80 -12.40
C THR A 379 -5.69 22.53 -13.24
N TYR A 380 -6.87 22.13 -13.71
CA TYR A 380 -7.06 20.89 -14.45
C TYR A 380 -6.17 20.82 -15.69
N GLN A 381 -6.22 21.83 -16.56
CA GLN A 381 -5.45 21.81 -17.82
C GLN A 381 -3.92 21.83 -17.55
N SER A 382 -3.47 22.67 -16.65
CA SER A 382 -2.05 22.70 -16.28
C SER A 382 -1.59 21.42 -15.63
N GLY A 383 -2.45 20.77 -14.84
CA GLY A 383 -2.21 19.46 -14.24
C GLY A 383 -2.08 18.36 -15.29
N LEU A 384 -3.00 18.31 -16.26
CA LEU A 384 -2.93 17.33 -17.36
C LEU A 384 -1.65 17.48 -18.18
N ILE A 385 -1.23 18.72 -18.50
CA ILE A 385 0.01 18.99 -19.22
C ILE A 385 1.21 18.42 -18.45
N LYS A 386 1.33 18.75 -17.16
CA LYS A 386 2.41 18.23 -16.28
C LYS A 386 2.39 16.71 -16.19
N GLY A 387 1.21 16.14 -15.99
CA GLY A 387 1.05 14.70 -15.89
C GLY A 387 1.42 13.96 -17.17
N LYS A 388 0.99 14.46 -18.33
CA LYS A 388 1.37 13.91 -19.64
C LYS A 388 2.87 14.03 -19.87
N GLN A 389 3.48 15.19 -19.58
CA GLN A 389 4.94 15.39 -19.69
C GLN A 389 5.70 14.39 -18.82
N ARG A 390 5.22 14.14 -17.60
CA ARG A 390 5.81 13.13 -16.70
C ARG A 390 5.74 11.73 -17.33
N ILE A 391 4.60 11.32 -17.87
CA ILE A 391 4.44 10.01 -18.54
C ILE A 391 5.39 9.89 -19.71
N LEU A 392 5.42 10.87 -20.63
CA LEU A 392 6.33 10.86 -21.79
C LEU A 392 7.80 10.83 -21.39
N THR A 393 8.17 11.54 -20.32
CA THR A 393 9.53 11.50 -19.77
C THR A 393 9.89 10.12 -19.26
N LEU A 394 9.00 9.46 -18.53
CA LEU A 394 9.20 8.11 -18.03
C LEU A 394 9.31 7.09 -19.17
N GLU A 395 8.46 7.17 -20.18
CA GLU A 395 8.52 6.31 -21.37
C GLU A 395 9.88 6.43 -22.08
N LYS A 396 10.35 7.66 -22.26
CA LYS A 396 11.69 7.92 -22.84
C LYS A 396 12.83 7.36 -21.98
N ILE A 397 12.82 7.60 -20.67
CA ILE A 397 13.85 7.12 -19.74
C ILE A 397 13.88 5.59 -19.69
N ARG A 398 12.71 4.96 -19.66
CA ARG A 398 12.52 3.51 -19.56
C ARG A 398 12.65 2.80 -20.89
N LYS A 399 12.69 3.57 -22.01
CA LYS A 399 12.72 3.05 -23.38
C LYS A 399 11.55 2.11 -23.66
N ASP A 400 10.35 2.53 -23.20
CA ASP A 400 9.15 1.73 -23.38
C ASP A 400 8.86 1.52 -24.87
N VAL A 401 8.65 0.27 -25.26
CA VAL A 401 8.23 -0.09 -26.61
C VAL A 401 6.72 0.06 -26.78
N TYR A 402 5.98 -0.17 -25.69
CA TYR A 402 4.53 -0.02 -25.63
C TYR A 402 4.20 1.16 -24.71
N THR A 403 3.48 2.13 -25.24
CA THR A 403 3.30 3.45 -24.61
C THR A 403 1.86 3.70 -24.17
N MET A 404 1.62 4.73 -23.37
CA MET A 404 0.26 5.18 -23.04
C MET A 404 -0.55 5.44 -24.31
N ARG A 405 0.04 6.07 -25.32
CA ARG A 405 -0.64 6.36 -26.58
C ARG A 405 -1.07 5.08 -27.31
N ASP A 406 -0.25 4.03 -27.28
CA ASP A 406 -0.61 2.73 -27.89
C ASP A 406 -1.77 2.09 -27.14
N ILE A 407 -1.77 2.12 -25.81
CA ILE A 407 -2.88 1.62 -24.99
C ILE A 407 -4.16 2.36 -25.29
N LEU A 408 -4.13 3.70 -25.31
CA LEU A 408 -5.30 4.54 -25.54
C LEU A 408 -5.80 4.44 -26.99
N SER A 409 -4.99 3.98 -27.94
CA SER A 409 -5.38 3.84 -29.36
C SER A 409 -6.54 2.87 -29.59
N THR A 410 -6.77 1.96 -28.64
CA THR A 410 -7.92 1.05 -28.65
C THR A 410 -9.27 1.77 -28.46
N ARG A 411 -9.26 3.05 -28.02
CA ARG A 411 -10.42 3.91 -27.77
C ARG A 411 -10.22 5.28 -28.44
N PRO A 412 -10.64 5.46 -29.67
CA PRO A 412 -10.36 6.69 -30.46
C PRO A 412 -10.75 8.00 -29.78
N ALA A 413 -11.86 8.03 -29.02
CA ALA A 413 -12.28 9.23 -28.28
C ALA A 413 -11.33 9.57 -27.13
N VAL A 414 -10.83 8.57 -26.40
CA VAL A 414 -9.86 8.76 -25.30
C VAL A 414 -8.50 9.14 -25.88
N LEU A 415 -8.08 8.52 -26.99
CA LEU A 415 -6.87 8.90 -27.70
C LEU A 415 -6.91 10.36 -28.17
N LYS A 416 -8.03 10.78 -28.78
CA LYS A 416 -8.22 12.18 -29.21
C LYS A 416 -8.10 13.15 -28.04
N TRP A 417 -8.69 12.82 -26.88
CA TRP A 417 -8.52 13.61 -25.67
C TRP A 417 -7.05 13.66 -25.22
N TRP A 418 -6.36 12.52 -25.18
CA TRP A 418 -4.93 12.46 -24.82
C TRP A 418 -4.08 13.31 -25.77
N ASP A 419 -4.31 13.20 -27.08
CA ASP A 419 -3.56 13.95 -28.09
C ASP A 419 -3.85 15.46 -28.04
N SER A 420 -5.04 15.87 -27.56
CA SER A 420 -5.40 17.29 -27.38
C SER A 420 -4.72 17.97 -26.18
N ILE A 421 -4.09 17.21 -25.26
CA ILE A 421 -3.31 17.78 -24.17
C ILE A 421 -1.99 18.26 -24.76
N GLU A 422 -1.83 19.57 -24.90
CA GLU A 422 -0.62 20.19 -25.46
C GLU A 422 0.55 20.05 -24.47
N THR A 423 1.64 19.44 -24.91
CA THR A 423 2.89 19.38 -24.18
C THR A 423 3.92 20.21 -24.95
N SER A 424 4.40 21.28 -24.34
CA SER A 424 5.49 22.11 -24.89
C SER A 424 6.80 21.34 -25.02
#